data_3bc2dcf6b9b04cec6f5787057710b8b7
#
_entry.id   3bc2dcf6b9b04cec6f5787057710b8b7
#
_cell.length_a   1.000
_cell.length_b   1.000
_cell.length_c   1.000
_cell.angle_alpha   90.00
_cell.angle_beta   90.00
_cell.angle_gamma   90.00
#
_symmetry.space_group_name_H-M   'P 1'
#
loop_
_entity.id
_entity.type
_entity.pdbx_description
1 polymer ?
#
loop_
_entity_poly.entity_id
_entity_poly.type
_entity_poly.pdbx_seq_one_letter_code
_entity_poly.pdbx_strand_id
1 'polypeptide(L)'
;FRLTKAVAGAMLVRGRGLVLHISSDAAVVGYPRWGAYGISKAALDHLARIAAAELQGTGVRFLSLDPGEMNTGMHADAVPEADPASLHDPTRVAERILAVIEHAESLADGARIEVMASSPHPSLEVAGA
;
A
#
# COMPACT_ATOMS: atom_id res chain seq x y z
N PHE A 1 -2.25 13.85 -2.54
CA PHE A 1 -3.38 14.57 -1.93
C PHE A 1 -4.44 14.96 -2.96
N ARG A 2 -4.09 15.71 -4.04
CA ARG A 2 -5.09 16.19 -5.03
C ARG A 2 -5.84 15.05 -5.71
N LEU A 3 -5.14 14.00 -6.14
CA LEU A 3 -5.76 12.84 -6.77
C LEU A 3 -6.68 12.12 -5.79
N THR A 4 -6.20 11.84 -4.56
CA THR A 4 -6.98 11.21 -3.51
C THR A 4 -8.28 11.96 -3.26
N LYS A 5 -8.22 13.29 -3.12
CA LYS A 5 -9.40 14.14 -2.93
C LYS A 5 -10.39 14.03 -4.10
N ALA A 6 -9.89 14.04 -5.35
CA ALA A 6 -10.74 13.96 -6.54
C ALA A 6 -11.46 12.61 -6.65
N VAL A 7 -10.74 11.49 -6.48
CA VAL A 7 -11.34 10.15 -6.59
C VAL A 7 -12.27 9.85 -5.41
N ALA A 8 -11.89 10.26 -4.19
CA ALA A 8 -12.74 10.09 -3.01
C ALA A 8 -14.06 10.84 -3.16
N GLY A 9 -14.05 12.06 -3.70
CA GLY A 9 -15.28 12.82 -3.99
C GLY A 9 -16.22 12.07 -4.92
N ALA A 10 -15.71 11.47 -5.99
CA ALA A 10 -16.53 10.66 -6.90
C ALA A 10 -17.03 9.34 -6.25
N MET A 11 -16.24 8.75 -5.34
CA MET A 11 -16.63 7.55 -4.58
C MET A 11 -17.70 7.86 -3.55
N LEU A 12 -17.64 9.03 -2.89
CA LEU A 12 -18.67 9.49 -1.95
C LEU A 12 -20.05 9.61 -2.60
N VAL A 13 -20.10 10.16 -3.82
CA VAL A 13 -21.37 10.25 -4.57
C VAL A 13 -21.96 8.87 -4.85
N ARG A 14 -21.12 7.85 -5.05
CA ARG A 14 -21.54 6.45 -5.28
C ARG A 14 -21.80 5.68 -3.99
N GLY A 15 -21.45 6.21 -2.84
CA GLY A 15 -21.57 5.56 -1.53
C GLY A 15 -20.65 4.34 -1.36
N ARG A 16 -19.61 4.19 -2.20
CA ARG A 16 -18.63 3.08 -2.11
C ARG A 16 -17.35 3.40 -2.84
N GLY A 17 -16.27 2.86 -2.36
CA GLY A 17 -14.96 2.94 -3.02
C GLY A 17 -13.82 2.44 -2.15
N LEU A 18 -12.71 2.10 -2.78
CA LEU A 18 -11.47 1.74 -2.13
C LEU A 18 -10.32 2.54 -2.76
N VAL A 19 -9.57 3.23 -1.93
CA VAL A 19 -8.35 3.95 -2.32
C VAL A 19 -7.17 3.22 -1.73
N LEU A 20 -6.26 2.75 -2.58
CA LEU A 20 -5.02 2.10 -2.18
C LEU A 20 -3.86 3.06 -2.43
N HIS A 21 -3.15 3.42 -1.37
CA HIS A 21 -1.92 4.17 -1.45
C HIS A 21 -0.74 3.20 -1.47
N ILE A 22 0.08 3.23 -2.52
CA ILE A 22 1.30 2.41 -2.57
C ILE A 22 2.40 3.11 -1.79
N SER A 23 2.69 2.58 -0.62
CA SER A 23 3.69 3.05 0.33
C SER A 23 5.03 2.34 0.14
N SER A 24 5.84 2.29 1.17
CA SER A 24 7.15 1.65 1.26
C SER A 24 7.53 1.49 2.73
N ASP A 25 8.44 0.59 3.04
CA ASP A 25 9.11 0.49 4.34
C ASP A 25 9.82 1.81 4.73
N ALA A 26 10.30 2.57 3.75
CA ALA A 26 10.88 3.91 3.97
C ALA A 26 9.90 4.93 4.57
N ALA A 27 8.60 4.61 4.62
CA ALA A 27 7.61 5.41 5.37
C ALA A 27 7.77 5.30 6.88
N VAL A 28 8.37 4.20 7.37
CA VAL A 28 8.48 3.88 8.80
C VAL A 28 9.94 3.63 9.25
N VAL A 29 10.84 3.31 8.31
CA VAL A 29 12.26 3.11 8.56
C VAL A 29 13.05 4.29 7.99
N GLY A 30 13.99 4.81 8.79
CA GLY A 30 14.87 5.92 8.39
C GLY A 30 16.09 5.44 7.63
N TYR A 31 16.09 5.57 6.30
CA TYR A 31 17.26 5.28 5.47
C TYR A 31 18.07 6.53 5.17
N PRO A 32 19.41 6.52 5.38
CA PRO A 32 20.26 7.64 4.99
C PRO A 32 20.11 8.00 3.52
N ARG A 33 20.02 9.28 3.19
CA ARG A 33 19.87 9.83 1.84
C ARG A 33 18.46 9.67 1.20
N TRP A 34 17.52 9.02 1.88
CA TRP A 34 16.16 8.78 1.38
C TRP A 34 15.11 9.75 1.95
N GLY A 35 15.55 10.88 2.54
CA GLY A 35 14.68 11.80 3.28
C GLY A 35 13.44 12.26 2.51
N ALA A 36 13.60 12.78 1.29
CA ALA A 36 12.46 13.23 0.49
C ALA A 36 11.50 12.08 0.15
N TYR A 37 12.01 10.92 -0.21
CA TYR A 37 11.21 9.73 -0.51
C TYR A 37 10.46 9.24 0.72
N GLY A 38 11.19 8.98 1.82
CA GLY A 38 10.61 8.48 3.07
C GLY A 38 9.52 9.42 3.62
N ILE A 39 9.79 10.73 3.64
CA ILE A 39 8.79 11.73 4.04
C ILE A 39 7.54 11.66 3.15
N SER A 40 7.71 11.52 1.84
CA SER A 40 6.58 11.45 0.91
C SER A 40 5.71 10.21 1.15
N LYS A 41 6.33 9.05 1.46
CA LYS A 41 5.64 7.80 1.75
C LYS A 41 4.99 7.81 3.15
N ALA A 42 5.64 8.37 4.15
CA ALA A 42 5.06 8.59 5.48
C ALA A 42 3.84 9.53 5.43
N ALA A 43 3.93 10.59 4.65
CA ALA A 43 2.81 11.50 4.43
C ALA A 43 1.63 10.80 3.74
N LEU A 44 1.90 9.88 2.80
CA LEU A 44 0.88 9.11 2.10
C LEU A 44 0.16 8.14 3.06
N ASP A 45 0.90 7.44 3.93
CA ASP A 45 0.34 6.58 4.97
C ASP A 45 -0.53 7.37 5.96
N HIS A 46 -0.06 8.56 6.34
CA HIS A 46 -0.83 9.40 7.25
C HIS A 46 -2.10 9.96 6.59
N LEU A 47 -2.03 10.30 5.29
CA LEU A 47 -3.19 10.70 4.51
C LEU A 47 -4.27 9.61 4.46
N ALA A 48 -3.88 8.34 4.29
CA ALA A 48 -4.84 7.22 4.33
C ALA A 48 -5.59 7.17 5.67
N ARG A 49 -4.86 7.31 6.79
CA ARG A 49 -5.46 7.30 8.13
C ARG A 49 -6.40 8.49 8.37
N ILE A 50 -6.02 9.69 7.93
CA ILE A 50 -6.86 10.88 8.04
C ILE A 50 -8.13 10.71 7.21
N ALA A 51 -7.99 10.30 5.94
CA ALA A 51 -9.12 10.15 5.04
C ALA A 51 -10.09 9.05 5.51
N ALA A 52 -9.59 7.93 6.05
CA ALA A 52 -10.41 6.89 6.67
C ALA A 52 -11.22 7.42 7.86
N ALA A 53 -10.60 8.24 8.72
CA ALA A 53 -11.28 8.84 9.86
C ALA A 53 -12.34 9.86 9.44
N GLU A 54 -12.02 10.73 8.47
CA GLU A 54 -12.93 11.77 7.97
C GLU A 54 -14.14 11.19 7.21
N LEU A 55 -13.95 10.06 6.52
CA LEU A 55 -14.97 9.45 5.67
C LEU A 55 -15.59 8.17 6.26
N GLN A 56 -15.42 7.96 7.55
CA GLN A 56 -15.99 6.82 8.26
C GLN A 56 -17.51 6.73 8.04
N GLY A 57 -18.00 5.53 7.73
CA GLY A 57 -19.43 5.28 7.51
C GLY A 57 -19.97 5.69 6.14
N THR A 58 -19.15 6.26 5.25
CA THR A 58 -19.57 6.67 3.91
C THR A 58 -19.51 5.54 2.86
N GLY A 59 -18.93 4.40 3.20
CA GLY A 59 -18.64 3.31 2.26
C GLY A 59 -17.38 3.52 1.43
N VAL A 60 -16.64 4.61 1.64
CA VAL A 60 -15.32 4.84 1.02
C VAL A 60 -14.22 4.46 1.99
N ARG A 61 -13.30 3.61 1.59
CA ARG A 61 -12.24 3.05 2.41
C ARG A 61 -10.86 3.41 1.89
N PHE A 62 -9.89 3.42 2.79
CA PHE A 62 -8.49 3.77 2.50
C PHE A 62 -7.56 2.73 3.11
N LEU A 63 -6.57 2.28 2.34
CA LEU A 63 -5.49 1.43 2.80
C LEU A 63 -4.16 1.94 2.25
N SER A 64 -3.09 1.74 3.01
CA SER A 64 -1.72 1.91 2.54
C SER A 64 -1.08 0.54 2.38
N LEU A 65 -0.44 0.30 1.23
CA LEU A 65 0.22 -0.96 0.92
C LEU A 65 1.72 -0.75 0.79
N ASP A 66 2.48 -1.49 1.57
CA ASP A 66 3.91 -1.66 1.35
C ASP A 66 4.13 -2.93 0.53
N PRO A 67 4.53 -2.82 -0.75
CA PRO A 67 4.71 -3.96 -1.62
C PRO A 67 6.00 -4.74 -1.35
N GLY A 68 6.89 -4.23 -0.50
CA GLY A 68 8.26 -4.71 -0.33
C GLY A 68 9.16 -4.34 -1.51
N GLU A 69 10.39 -4.84 -1.48
CA GLU A 69 11.37 -4.60 -2.52
C GLU A 69 11.12 -5.52 -3.73
N MET A 70 10.84 -4.93 -4.89
CA MET A 70 10.50 -5.65 -6.11
C MET A 70 11.62 -5.57 -7.15
N ASN A 71 11.83 -6.65 -7.90
CA ASN A 71 12.75 -6.68 -9.02
C ASN A 71 12.19 -5.85 -10.20
N THR A 72 12.48 -4.56 -10.19
CA THR A 72 12.01 -3.58 -11.17
C THR A 72 13.14 -2.64 -11.60
N GLY A 73 13.03 -2.02 -12.78
CA GLY A 73 13.98 -1.01 -13.22
C GLY A 73 14.10 0.16 -12.23
N MET A 74 13.00 0.61 -11.65
CA MET A 74 13.03 1.66 -10.63
C MET A 74 13.85 1.27 -9.39
N HIS A 75 13.75 0.01 -8.95
CA HIS A 75 14.55 -0.48 -7.81
C HIS A 75 16.02 -0.55 -8.17
N ALA A 76 16.36 -1.10 -9.35
CA ALA A 76 17.74 -1.18 -9.84
C ALA A 76 18.42 0.20 -9.98
N ASP A 77 17.65 1.22 -10.40
CA ASP A 77 18.15 2.60 -10.46
C ASP A 77 18.40 3.20 -9.07
N ALA A 78 17.59 2.84 -8.08
CA ALA A 78 17.68 3.37 -6.72
C ALA A 78 18.73 2.65 -5.86
N VAL A 79 18.91 1.34 -6.06
CA VAL A 79 19.79 0.45 -5.30
C VAL A 79 20.55 -0.47 -6.26
N PRO A 80 21.52 0.05 -7.03
CA PRO A 80 22.23 -0.73 -8.06
C PRO A 80 22.99 -1.95 -7.54
N GLU A 81 23.36 -1.94 -6.26
CA GLU A 81 24.07 -3.03 -5.57
C GLU A 81 23.16 -4.14 -5.03
N ALA A 82 21.84 -4.01 -5.14
CA ALA A 82 20.91 -5.04 -4.67
C ALA A 82 21.04 -6.33 -5.49
N ASP A 83 21.02 -7.47 -4.82
CA ASP A 83 20.95 -8.77 -5.48
C ASP A 83 19.52 -8.98 -6.03
N PRO A 84 19.32 -9.08 -7.36
CA PRO A 84 18.00 -9.30 -7.94
C PRO A 84 17.32 -10.59 -7.45
N ALA A 85 18.09 -11.59 -7.00
CA ALA A 85 17.55 -12.85 -6.48
C ALA A 85 16.90 -12.69 -5.10
N SER A 86 17.23 -11.63 -4.36
CA SER A 86 16.62 -11.31 -3.07
C SER A 86 15.31 -10.52 -3.19
N LEU A 87 15.01 -10.00 -4.39
CA LEU A 87 13.86 -9.14 -4.64
C LEU A 87 12.62 -9.95 -5.01
N HIS A 88 11.46 -9.42 -4.68
CA HIS A 88 10.19 -10.05 -5.02
C HIS A 88 9.86 -9.90 -6.51
N ASP A 89 9.27 -10.94 -7.09
CA ASP A 89 8.67 -10.87 -8.42
C ASP A 89 7.45 -9.93 -8.39
N PRO A 90 7.40 -8.89 -9.24
CA PRO A 90 6.27 -7.98 -9.30
C PRO A 90 4.92 -8.67 -9.55
N THR A 91 4.90 -9.80 -10.28
CA THR A 91 3.69 -10.58 -10.53
C THR A 91 3.13 -11.16 -9.23
N ARG A 92 4.00 -11.76 -8.41
CA ARG A 92 3.57 -12.26 -7.08
C ARG A 92 3.08 -11.15 -6.16
N VAL A 93 3.73 -10.00 -6.19
CA VAL A 93 3.28 -8.84 -5.39
C VAL A 93 1.90 -8.38 -5.85
N ALA A 94 1.66 -8.32 -7.18
CA ALA A 94 0.35 -7.95 -7.74
C ALA A 94 -0.76 -8.93 -7.35
N GLU A 95 -0.48 -10.24 -7.36
CA GLU A 95 -1.43 -11.28 -6.89
C GLU A 95 -1.81 -11.06 -5.42
N ARG A 96 -0.83 -10.75 -4.57
CA ARG A 96 -1.09 -10.45 -3.16
C ARG A 96 -1.86 -9.14 -2.96
N ILE A 97 -1.57 -8.12 -3.74
CA ILE A 97 -2.36 -6.86 -3.73
C ILE A 97 -3.81 -7.14 -4.13
N LEU A 98 -4.04 -8.00 -5.13
CA LEU A 98 -5.38 -8.41 -5.52
C LEU A 98 -6.13 -9.09 -4.35
N ALA A 99 -5.46 -10.00 -3.64
CA ALA A 99 -6.04 -10.62 -2.44
C ALA A 99 -6.39 -9.58 -1.35
N VAL A 100 -5.56 -8.56 -1.15
CA VAL A 100 -5.88 -7.45 -0.24
C VAL A 100 -7.14 -6.70 -0.70
N ILE A 101 -7.29 -6.46 -2.00
CA ILE A 101 -8.48 -5.79 -2.57
C ILE A 101 -9.74 -6.63 -2.32
N GLU A 102 -9.68 -7.92 -2.59
CA GLU A 102 -10.81 -8.86 -2.41
C GLU A 102 -11.26 -8.95 -0.94
N HIS A 103 -10.34 -8.80 0.00
CA HIS A 103 -10.62 -8.87 1.44
C HIS A 103 -10.62 -7.50 2.14
N ALA A 104 -10.62 -6.40 1.39
CA ALA A 104 -10.48 -5.06 1.95
C ALA A 104 -11.53 -4.73 3.02
N GLU A 105 -12.75 -5.27 2.92
CA GLU A 105 -13.82 -5.02 3.89
C GLU A 105 -13.54 -5.62 5.28
N SER A 106 -12.73 -6.67 5.36
CA SER A 106 -12.33 -7.31 6.62
C SER A 106 -11.16 -6.61 7.32
N LEU A 107 -10.44 -5.74 6.62
CA LEU A 107 -9.29 -5.02 7.15
C LEU A 107 -9.73 -3.74 7.87
N ALA A 108 -8.92 -3.27 8.81
CA ALA A 108 -9.18 -1.98 9.45
C ALA A 108 -9.03 -0.83 8.43
N ASP A 109 -9.97 0.10 8.39
CA ASP A 109 -9.89 1.28 7.52
C ASP A 109 -8.72 2.17 7.95
N GLY A 110 -7.96 2.69 6.99
CA GLY A 110 -6.73 3.43 7.24
C GLY A 110 -5.51 2.56 7.57
N ALA A 111 -5.64 1.22 7.54
CA ALA A 111 -4.52 0.32 7.86
C ALA A 111 -3.38 0.42 6.84
N ARG A 112 -2.14 0.20 7.35
CA ARG A 112 -0.96 -0.08 6.53
C ARG A 112 -0.72 -1.58 6.48
N ILE A 113 -0.61 -2.12 5.29
CA ILE A 113 -0.44 -3.55 5.02
C ILE A 113 0.92 -3.78 4.38
N GLU A 114 1.71 -4.66 4.96
CA GLU A 114 2.94 -5.18 4.35
C GLU A 114 2.56 -6.39 3.49
N VAL A 115 2.50 -6.18 2.18
CA VAL A 115 1.94 -7.16 1.22
C VAL A 115 2.71 -8.47 1.20
N MET A 116 4.02 -8.42 1.39
CA MET A 116 4.93 -9.59 1.33
C MET A 116 5.33 -10.12 2.70
N ALA A 117 4.88 -9.53 3.81
CA ALA A 117 5.12 -10.09 5.13
C ALA A 117 4.53 -11.50 5.26
N SER A 118 5.24 -12.38 5.95
CA SER A 118 4.75 -13.73 6.28
C SER A 118 3.50 -13.59 7.13
N SER A 119 2.35 -13.79 6.52
CA SER A 119 0.97 -13.70 7.04
C SER A 119 0.77 -13.11 8.44
N PRO A 120 0.31 -11.87 8.53
CA PRO A 120 -0.36 -11.40 9.75
C PRO A 120 -1.89 -11.65 9.71
N HIS A 121 -2.45 -12.12 8.61
CA HIS A 121 -3.90 -12.34 8.51
C HIS A 121 -4.21 -13.68 7.80
N PRO A 122 -4.94 -14.63 8.46
CA PRO A 122 -5.27 -15.93 7.88
C PRO A 122 -6.04 -15.88 6.56
N SER A 123 -6.70 -14.74 6.27
CA SER A 123 -7.49 -14.53 5.05
C SER A 123 -6.66 -14.11 3.82
N LEU A 124 -5.36 -13.89 3.97
CA LEU A 124 -4.47 -13.50 2.86
C LEU A 124 -3.59 -14.66 2.36
N GLU A 125 -3.83 -15.88 2.84
CA GLU A 125 -3.24 -17.06 2.23
C GLU A 125 -3.86 -17.28 0.85
N VAL A 126 -3.08 -16.98 -0.18
CA VAL A 126 -3.43 -17.36 -1.56
C VAL A 126 -3.46 -18.89 -1.61
N ALA A 127 -4.62 -19.49 -1.79
CA ALA A 127 -4.77 -20.91 -2.00
C ALA A 127 -4.01 -21.31 -3.28
N GLY A 128 -2.90 -22.00 -3.14
CA GLY A 128 -2.18 -22.62 -4.23
C GLY A 128 -0.71 -22.22 -4.32
N ALA A 129 0.15 -22.99 -3.68
CA ALA A 129 1.52 -23.22 -4.11
C ALA A 129 1.57 -24.50 -4.92
#